data_8e605402d4956303371d24724e7edbb7
#
_entry.id   8e605402d4956303371d24724e7edbb7
#
_cell.length_a   1.000
_cell.length_b   1.000
_cell.length_c   1.000
_cell.angle_alpha   90.00
_cell.angle_beta   90.00
_cell.angle_gamma   90.00
#
_symmetry.space_group_name_H-M   'P 1'
#
loop_
_entity.id
_entity.type
_entity.pdbx_description
1 polymer ?
#
loop_
_entity_poly.entity_id
_entity_poly.type
_entity_poly.pdbx_seq_one_letter_code
_entity_poly.pdbx_strand_id
1 'polypeptide(L)'
;MAIYRQADSLNLLSYHMRYKNLDTACKAAHDAYKLADGFPSLRAGALNNQGFCAFIHMDFEKAEDLFLRVYEESNNELECLIADIGMMKICQRTAMNKEFYDYRNSALRRMKRISDDRSAITDPGELERLNYARSEFSIASAIYYYYLQQEQQSLEAINEIKVDEALESDTAQLLYYYYMKGSGGMYEADTPQDVVLGEFNYLIECLGISREHGYIYFEANASQAMAELLKERKNFDLIMERRPNVMRAINSEDLPWEELTMRFAWQALDLFKKYGDLYQISGTYRTLASCSNEQGRYEDALHYLSEALGYVNRHHEKYYHCTDTMDRLRPYVPMATTSIELEWINDDGIKSVPEWIARFREQLSVTYAALGMKPQSDYNRNIYLDILDYTRQDKELESRYNALEKESEALNGLLVVVVIGIAVLIILFWILNKRWRVRNALYIDKLKRTLEICRKITASVPIDAGEIEDVTKAVVASVKEDI
;
A
#
# COMPACT_ATOMS: atom_id res chain seq x y z
N MET A 1 0.62 -32.55 -17.74
CA MET A 1 1.81 -31.71 -18.04
C MET A 1 1.55 -30.67 -19.13
N ALA A 2 1.07 -31.02 -20.36
CA ALA A 2 0.84 -30.03 -21.41
C ALA A 2 -0.22 -28.99 -21.04
N ILE A 3 -1.38 -29.44 -20.53
CA ILE A 3 -2.49 -28.58 -20.09
C ILE A 3 -2.03 -27.64 -18.96
N TYR A 4 -1.29 -28.16 -17.97
CA TYR A 4 -0.72 -27.36 -16.90
C TYR A 4 0.11 -26.19 -17.44
N ARG A 5 1.10 -26.48 -18.31
CA ARG A 5 1.96 -25.44 -18.91
C ARG A 5 1.17 -24.43 -19.74
N GLN A 6 0.14 -24.88 -20.43
CA GLN A 6 -0.70 -23.99 -21.22
C GLN A 6 -1.52 -23.04 -20.32
N ALA A 7 -2.14 -23.56 -19.25
CA ALA A 7 -2.87 -22.73 -18.29
C ALA A 7 -1.95 -21.74 -17.58
N ASP A 8 -0.77 -22.17 -17.18
CA ASP A 8 0.27 -21.34 -16.58
C ASP A 8 0.74 -20.22 -17.50
N SER A 9 1.06 -20.55 -18.77
CA SER A 9 1.41 -19.55 -19.80
C SER A 9 0.30 -18.52 -20.02
N LEU A 10 -0.98 -18.92 -19.96
CA LEU A 10 -2.09 -17.98 -20.09
C LEU A 10 -2.24 -17.09 -18.85
N ASN A 11 -2.00 -17.60 -17.64
CA ASN A 11 -1.94 -16.80 -16.43
C ASN A 11 -0.83 -15.73 -16.51
N LEU A 12 0.36 -16.12 -16.96
CA LEU A 12 1.48 -15.20 -17.20
C LEU A 12 1.14 -14.17 -18.27
N LEU A 13 0.54 -14.60 -19.39
CA LEU A 13 0.10 -13.68 -20.45
C LEU A 13 -0.90 -12.65 -19.90
N SER A 14 -1.90 -13.09 -19.13
CA SER A 14 -2.86 -12.19 -18.50
C SER A 14 -2.16 -11.16 -17.63
N TYR A 15 -1.24 -11.61 -16.78
CA TYR A 15 -0.44 -10.75 -15.89
C TYR A 15 0.34 -9.69 -16.68
N HIS A 16 1.08 -10.08 -17.71
CA HIS A 16 1.92 -9.16 -18.50
C HIS A 16 1.12 -8.20 -19.39
N MET A 17 -0.11 -8.57 -19.77
CA MET A 17 -0.94 -7.74 -20.64
C MET A 17 -1.86 -6.78 -19.88
N ARG A 18 -2.00 -6.94 -18.56
CA ARG A 18 -3.00 -6.21 -17.74
C ARG A 18 -2.98 -4.69 -17.87
N TYR A 19 -1.81 -4.09 -18.06
CA TYR A 19 -1.65 -2.63 -18.25
C TYR A 19 -1.27 -2.22 -19.69
N LYS A 20 -1.18 -3.21 -20.60
CA LYS A 20 -0.90 -3.00 -22.02
C LYS A 20 -2.15 -3.14 -22.89
N ASN A 21 -2.89 -4.21 -22.67
CA ASN A 21 -4.10 -4.53 -23.41
C ASN A 21 -5.05 -5.32 -22.51
N LEU A 22 -6.05 -4.64 -21.95
CA LEU A 22 -6.96 -5.21 -20.97
C LEU A 22 -7.80 -6.35 -21.53
N ASP A 23 -8.30 -6.21 -22.78
CA ASP A 23 -9.11 -7.26 -23.43
C ASP A 23 -8.32 -8.57 -23.58
N THR A 24 -7.05 -8.47 -23.99
CA THR A 24 -6.16 -9.64 -24.08
C THR A 24 -5.89 -10.25 -22.71
N ALA A 25 -5.67 -9.43 -21.68
CA ALA A 25 -5.47 -9.90 -20.31
C ALA A 25 -6.70 -10.64 -19.77
N CYS A 26 -7.90 -10.07 -19.95
CA CYS A 26 -9.16 -10.67 -19.50
C CYS A 26 -9.45 -12.00 -20.22
N LYS A 27 -9.23 -12.05 -21.54
CA LYS A 27 -9.42 -13.28 -22.32
C LYS A 27 -8.43 -14.37 -21.87
N ALA A 28 -7.16 -14.04 -21.70
CA ALA A 28 -6.15 -14.99 -21.24
C ALA A 28 -6.48 -15.53 -19.83
N ALA A 29 -6.93 -14.68 -18.89
CA ALA A 29 -7.36 -15.10 -17.57
C ALA A 29 -8.55 -16.07 -17.62
N HIS A 30 -9.54 -15.78 -18.47
CA HIS A 30 -10.70 -16.64 -18.65
C HIS A 30 -10.34 -18.01 -19.25
N ASP A 31 -9.49 -18.02 -20.26
CA ASP A 31 -9.04 -19.26 -20.92
C ASP A 31 -8.13 -20.07 -19.98
N ALA A 32 -7.27 -19.41 -19.16
CA ALA A 32 -6.47 -20.05 -18.14
C ALA A 32 -7.36 -20.78 -17.11
N TYR A 33 -8.40 -20.11 -16.61
CA TYR A 33 -9.32 -20.69 -15.64
C TYR A 33 -9.99 -21.97 -16.17
N LYS A 34 -10.44 -21.95 -17.44
CA LYS A 34 -11.07 -23.13 -18.07
C LYS A 34 -10.12 -24.32 -18.22
N LEU A 35 -8.85 -24.05 -18.51
CA LEU A 35 -7.84 -25.07 -18.69
C LEU A 35 -7.26 -25.58 -17.37
N ALA A 36 -7.36 -24.83 -16.29
CA ALA A 36 -6.79 -25.15 -14.99
C ALA A 36 -7.66 -26.13 -14.17
N ASP A 37 -8.62 -26.82 -14.79
CA ASP A 37 -9.44 -27.84 -14.11
C ASP A 37 -8.54 -28.95 -13.56
N GLY A 38 -8.67 -29.26 -12.26
CA GLY A 38 -7.79 -30.19 -11.55
C GLY A 38 -6.46 -29.60 -11.04
N PHE A 39 -6.21 -28.28 -11.22
CA PHE A 39 -5.02 -27.58 -10.73
C PHE A 39 -5.41 -26.36 -9.86
N PRO A 40 -5.73 -26.56 -8.56
CA PRO A 40 -6.32 -25.51 -7.71
C PRO A 40 -5.50 -24.20 -7.66
N SER A 41 -4.16 -24.28 -7.56
CA SER A 41 -3.31 -23.08 -7.53
C SER A 41 -3.36 -22.27 -8.83
N LEU A 42 -3.36 -22.94 -9.99
CA LEU A 42 -3.48 -22.26 -11.28
C LEU A 42 -4.88 -21.65 -11.49
N ARG A 43 -5.93 -22.34 -11.01
CA ARG A 43 -7.30 -21.78 -11.02
C ARG A 43 -7.39 -20.54 -10.15
N ALA A 44 -6.82 -20.56 -8.96
CA ALA A 44 -6.76 -19.42 -8.07
C ALA A 44 -6.04 -18.23 -8.71
N GLY A 45 -4.90 -18.48 -9.36
CA GLY A 45 -4.18 -17.45 -10.12
C GLY A 45 -5.02 -16.86 -11.27
N ALA A 46 -5.78 -17.71 -11.97
CA ALA A 46 -6.68 -17.25 -13.03
C ALA A 46 -7.87 -16.45 -12.48
N LEU A 47 -8.42 -16.82 -11.32
CA LEU A 47 -9.47 -16.05 -10.64
C LEU A 47 -8.95 -14.68 -10.19
N ASN A 48 -7.76 -14.61 -9.61
CA ASN A 48 -7.12 -13.34 -9.26
C ASN A 48 -6.90 -12.45 -10.49
N ASN A 49 -6.48 -13.00 -11.62
CA ASN A 49 -6.31 -12.25 -12.86
C ASN A 49 -7.66 -11.77 -13.41
N GLN A 50 -8.73 -12.58 -13.34
CA GLN A 50 -10.08 -12.15 -13.72
C GLN A 50 -10.63 -11.10 -12.77
N GLY A 51 -10.38 -11.24 -11.44
CA GLY A 51 -10.73 -10.25 -10.42
C GLY A 51 -10.05 -8.91 -10.68
N PHE A 52 -8.76 -8.93 -11.05
CA PHE A 52 -8.05 -7.73 -11.50
C PHE A 52 -8.72 -7.08 -12.71
N CYS A 53 -9.11 -7.85 -13.73
CA CYS A 53 -9.79 -7.32 -14.92
C CYS A 53 -11.13 -6.65 -14.55
N ALA A 54 -11.93 -7.29 -13.70
CA ALA A 54 -13.17 -6.73 -13.22
C ALA A 54 -12.95 -5.47 -12.39
N PHE A 55 -11.91 -5.47 -11.51
CA PHE A 55 -11.51 -4.30 -10.73
C PHE A 55 -11.13 -3.10 -11.60
N ILE A 56 -10.34 -3.29 -12.66
CA ILE A 56 -9.96 -2.19 -13.58
C ILE A 56 -11.19 -1.62 -14.29
N HIS A 57 -12.16 -2.46 -14.63
CA HIS A 57 -13.44 -1.99 -15.17
C HIS A 57 -14.36 -1.36 -14.10
N MET A 58 -13.94 -1.39 -12.83
CA MET A 58 -14.73 -0.98 -11.65
C MET A 58 -16.10 -1.70 -11.58
N ASP A 59 -16.14 -2.93 -12.08
CA ASP A 59 -17.19 -3.92 -11.85
C ASP A 59 -16.89 -4.61 -10.52
N PHE A 60 -17.10 -3.88 -9.41
CA PHE A 60 -16.64 -4.29 -8.09
C PHE A 60 -17.40 -5.49 -7.54
N GLU A 61 -18.68 -5.64 -7.87
CA GLU A 61 -19.46 -6.82 -7.49
C GLU A 61 -18.85 -8.10 -8.08
N LYS A 62 -18.57 -8.07 -9.37
CA LYS A 62 -17.90 -9.19 -10.04
C LYS A 62 -16.47 -9.42 -9.56
N ALA A 63 -15.72 -8.34 -9.30
CA ALA A 63 -14.35 -8.46 -8.80
C ALA A 63 -14.32 -9.12 -7.42
N GLU A 64 -15.25 -8.72 -6.53
CA GLU A 64 -15.41 -9.30 -5.20
C GLU A 64 -15.77 -10.79 -5.28
N ASP A 65 -16.77 -11.19 -6.08
CA ASP A 65 -17.12 -12.59 -6.30
C ASP A 65 -15.89 -13.43 -6.71
N LEU A 66 -15.11 -12.92 -7.68
CA LEU A 66 -13.95 -13.62 -8.19
C LEU A 66 -12.83 -13.77 -7.13
N PHE A 67 -12.57 -12.73 -6.30
CA PHE A 67 -11.59 -12.83 -5.23
C PHE A 67 -12.08 -13.73 -4.09
N LEU A 68 -13.37 -13.71 -3.74
CA LEU A 68 -13.92 -14.61 -2.72
C LEU A 68 -13.82 -16.08 -3.14
N ARG A 69 -14.05 -16.39 -4.41
CA ARG A 69 -13.89 -17.73 -4.95
C ARG A 69 -12.46 -18.27 -4.88
N VAL A 70 -11.45 -17.44 -4.81
CA VAL A 70 -10.06 -17.88 -4.60
C VAL A 70 -9.94 -18.65 -3.30
N TYR A 71 -10.59 -18.20 -2.22
CA TYR A 71 -10.57 -18.89 -0.92
C TYR A 71 -11.35 -20.21 -0.94
N GLU A 72 -12.40 -20.31 -1.76
CA GLU A 72 -13.21 -21.52 -1.89
C GLU A 72 -12.50 -22.61 -2.71
N GLU A 73 -11.80 -22.19 -3.78
CA GLU A 73 -11.23 -23.11 -4.75
C GLU A 73 -9.76 -23.49 -4.47
N SER A 74 -9.07 -22.80 -3.54
CA SER A 74 -7.66 -23.05 -3.27
C SER A 74 -7.25 -22.73 -1.83
N ASN A 75 -6.29 -23.52 -1.31
CA ASN A 75 -5.59 -23.26 -0.06
C ASN A 75 -4.19 -22.65 -0.27
N ASN A 76 -3.86 -22.19 -1.47
CA ASN A 76 -2.58 -21.57 -1.76
C ASN A 76 -2.50 -20.22 -1.07
N GLU A 77 -1.62 -20.09 -0.05
CA GLU A 77 -1.49 -18.90 0.78
C GLU A 77 -1.09 -17.66 -0.04
N LEU A 78 -0.29 -17.81 -1.10
CA LEU A 78 0.13 -16.72 -1.96
C LEU A 78 -1.04 -16.21 -2.82
N GLU A 79 -1.84 -17.10 -3.40
CA GLU A 79 -3.01 -16.68 -4.18
C GLU A 79 -4.09 -16.09 -3.29
N CYS A 80 -4.29 -16.62 -2.07
CA CYS A 80 -5.17 -16.00 -1.08
C CYS A 80 -4.68 -14.62 -0.61
N LEU A 81 -3.35 -14.42 -0.48
CA LEU A 81 -2.77 -13.10 -0.21
C LEU A 81 -3.11 -12.10 -1.33
N ILE A 82 -2.98 -12.50 -2.59
CA ILE A 82 -3.30 -11.65 -3.74
C ILE A 82 -4.80 -11.30 -3.76
N ALA A 83 -5.67 -12.25 -3.40
CA ALA A 83 -7.10 -12.00 -3.25
C ALA A 83 -7.40 -11.01 -2.11
N ASP A 84 -6.77 -11.16 -0.93
CA ASP A 84 -6.89 -10.19 0.17
C ASP A 84 -6.52 -8.76 -0.31
N ILE A 85 -5.43 -8.62 -1.07
CA ILE A 85 -5.01 -7.31 -1.63
C ILE A 85 -6.04 -6.80 -2.66
N GLY A 86 -6.59 -7.68 -3.48
CA GLY A 86 -7.68 -7.33 -4.39
C GLY A 86 -8.91 -6.77 -3.66
N MET A 87 -9.30 -7.42 -2.56
CA MET A 87 -10.38 -6.95 -1.69
C MET A 87 -10.05 -5.62 -1.00
N MET A 88 -8.80 -5.43 -0.50
CA MET A 88 -8.34 -4.13 0.01
C MET A 88 -8.53 -3.02 -1.01
N LYS A 89 -8.20 -3.26 -2.27
CA LYS A 89 -8.34 -2.27 -3.36
C LYS A 89 -9.80 -1.93 -3.63
N ILE A 90 -10.71 -2.92 -3.61
CA ILE A 90 -12.15 -2.69 -3.73
C ILE A 90 -12.64 -1.83 -2.55
N CYS A 91 -12.35 -2.23 -1.32
CA CYS A 91 -12.78 -1.51 -0.12
C CYS A 91 -12.25 -0.07 -0.10
N GLN A 92 -11.00 0.14 -0.53
CA GLN A 92 -10.43 1.49 -0.67
C GLN A 92 -11.22 2.34 -1.69
N ARG A 93 -11.62 1.79 -2.83
CA ARG A 93 -12.39 2.51 -3.85
C ARG A 93 -13.81 2.83 -3.41
N THR A 94 -14.44 1.93 -2.69
CA THR A 94 -15.83 2.04 -2.23
C THR A 94 -15.97 2.68 -0.85
N ALA A 95 -14.87 3.13 -0.24
CA ALA A 95 -14.81 3.73 1.11
C ALA A 95 -15.31 2.81 2.23
N MET A 96 -15.15 1.49 2.08
CA MET A 96 -15.47 0.47 3.08
C MET A 96 -14.28 0.30 4.04
N ASN A 97 -14.14 1.22 4.97
CA ASN A 97 -12.93 1.35 5.79
C ASN A 97 -12.69 0.15 6.72
N LYS A 98 -13.74 -0.35 7.38
CA LYS A 98 -13.64 -1.49 8.28
C LYS A 98 -13.18 -2.74 7.55
N GLU A 99 -13.80 -3.04 6.42
CA GLU A 99 -13.50 -4.19 5.58
C GLU A 99 -12.08 -4.09 5.01
N PHE A 100 -11.61 -2.88 4.67
CA PHE A 100 -10.23 -2.65 4.26
C PHE A 100 -9.24 -3.14 5.32
N TYR A 101 -9.46 -2.80 6.60
CA TYR A 101 -8.60 -3.26 7.69
C TYR A 101 -8.68 -4.76 7.93
N ASP A 102 -9.86 -5.36 7.81
CA ASP A 102 -10.03 -6.80 7.96
C ASP A 102 -9.19 -7.56 6.92
N TYR A 103 -9.25 -7.15 5.64
CA TYR A 103 -8.45 -7.73 4.56
C TYR A 103 -6.96 -7.40 4.70
N ARG A 104 -6.60 -6.17 5.08
CA ARG A 104 -5.21 -5.78 5.35
C ARG A 104 -4.60 -6.66 6.45
N ASN A 105 -5.29 -6.88 7.54
CA ASN A 105 -4.84 -7.74 8.63
C ASN A 105 -4.75 -9.21 8.19
N SER A 106 -5.65 -9.67 7.33
CA SER A 106 -5.56 -11.01 6.71
C SER A 106 -4.30 -11.14 5.86
N ALA A 107 -4.05 -10.17 4.98
CA ALA A 107 -2.86 -10.12 4.13
C ALA A 107 -1.56 -10.13 4.94
N LEU A 108 -1.47 -9.34 6.02
CA LEU A 108 -0.30 -9.32 6.92
C LEU A 108 -0.06 -10.67 7.58
N ARG A 109 -1.11 -11.35 8.06
CA ARG A 109 -1.00 -12.70 8.64
C ARG A 109 -0.51 -13.73 7.62
N ARG A 110 -0.99 -13.64 6.34
CA ARG A 110 -0.53 -14.53 5.27
C ARG A 110 0.92 -14.26 4.89
N MET A 111 1.32 -13.00 4.73
CA MET A 111 2.71 -12.63 4.46
C MET A 111 3.65 -13.15 5.55
N LYS A 112 3.23 -13.06 6.82
CA LYS A 112 4.01 -13.61 7.93
C LYS A 112 4.13 -15.12 7.82
N ARG A 113 3.03 -15.86 7.60
CA ARG A 113 3.07 -17.34 7.42
C ARG A 113 3.99 -17.77 6.28
N ILE A 114 3.89 -17.09 5.13
CA ILE A 114 4.76 -17.33 3.96
C ILE A 114 6.24 -17.07 4.32
N SER A 115 6.52 -16.03 5.09
CA SER A 115 7.90 -15.70 5.50
C SER A 115 8.47 -16.65 6.54
N ASP A 116 7.63 -17.18 7.46
CA ASP A 116 8.02 -18.13 8.50
C ASP A 116 8.29 -19.53 7.92
N ASP A 117 7.61 -19.90 6.85
CA ASP A 117 7.83 -21.17 6.13
C ASP A 117 8.82 -20.97 4.95
N ARG A 118 10.11 -20.99 5.28
CA ARG A 118 11.20 -20.83 4.29
C ARG A 118 11.23 -21.91 3.19
N SER A 119 10.50 -23.00 3.36
CA SER A 119 10.39 -24.08 2.36
C SER A 119 9.21 -23.88 1.40
N ALA A 120 8.29 -22.97 1.70
CA ALA A 120 7.02 -22.82 0.98
C ALA A 120 7.18 -22.21 -0.43
N ILE A 121 8.19 -21.37 -0.65
CA ILE A 121 8.41 -20.72 -1.95
C ILE A 121 9.84 -20.98 -2.41
N THR A 122 9.99 -21.96 -3.28
CA THR A 122 11.27 -22.35 -3.91
C THR A 122 11.25 -22.13 -5.44
N ASP A 123 10.06 -22.00 -6.02
CA ASP A 123 9.89 -21.76 -7.44
C ASP A 123 10.13 -20.28 -7.77
N PRO A 124 10.96 -19.95 -8.79
CA PRO A 124 11.19 -18.55 -9.19
C PRO A 124 9.92 -17.79 -9.57
N GLY A 125 8.94 -18.43 -10.20
CA GLY A 125 7.68 -17.80 -10.57
C GLY A 125 6.81 -17.46 -9.36
N GLU A 126 6.81 -18.31 -8.33
CA GLU A 126 6.14 -17.99 -7.06
C GLU A 126 6.84 -16.85 -6.32
N LEU A 127 8.18 -16.75 -6.40
CA LEU A 127 8.94 -15.66 -5.80
C LEU A 127 8.62 -14.31 -6.48
N GLU A 128 8.58 -14.26 -7.82
CA GLU A 128 8.16 -13.08 -8.57
C GLU A 128 6.74 -12.66 -8.16
N ARG A 129 5.84 -13.62 -8.04
CA ARG A 129 4.45 -13.38 -7.64
C ARG A 129 4.33 -12.90 -6.19
N LEU A 130 5.21 -13.34 -5.28
CA LEU A 130 5.28 -12.81 -3.91
C LEU A 130 5.82 -11.36 -3.88
N ASN A 131 6.82 -11.05 -4.69
CA ASN A 131 7.36 -9.69 -4.81
C ASN A 131 6.28 -8.74 -5.35
N TYR A 132 5.52 -9.17 -6.35
CA TYR A 132 4.33 -8.46 -6.83
C TYR A 132 3.33 -8.22 -5.68
N ALA A 133 2.95 -9.25 -4.92
CA ALA A 133 1.99 -9.13 -3.84
C ALA A 133 2.44 -8.14 -2.75
N ARG A 134 3.73 -8.14 -2.39
CA ARG A 134 4.30 -7.21 -1.42
C ARG A 134 4.24 -5.75 -1.91
N SER A 135 4.68 -5.48 -3.13
CA SER A 135 4.63 -4.12 -3.68
C SER A 135 3.19 -3.63 -3.84
N GLU A 136 2.29 -4.49 -4.31
CA GLU A 136 0.87 -4.15 -4.48
C GLU A 136 0.16 -3.90 -3.13
N PHE A 137 0.52 -4.65 -2.07
CA PHE A 137 0.04 -4.40 -0.70
C PHE A 137 0.46 -3.02 -0.20
N SER A 138 1.74 -2.65 -0.38
CA SER A 138 2.26 -1.34 0.03
C SER A 138 1.60 -0.21 -0.77
N ILE A 139 1.43 -0.38 -2.09
CA ILE A 139 0.73 0.60 -2.94
C ILE A 139 -0.74 0.76 -2.51
N ALA A 140 -1.47 -0.35 -2.31
CA ALA A 140 -2.87 -0.30 -1.89
C ALA A 140 -3.03 0.40 -0.53
N SER A 141 -2.11 0.12 0.41
CA SER A 141 -2.08 0.79 1.72
C SER A 141 -1.76 2.28 1.59
N ALA A 142 -0.77 2.65 0.78
CA ALA A 142 -0.41 4.05 0.54
C ALA A 142 -1.57 4.85 -0.06
N ILE A 143 -2.25 4.31 -1.07
CA ILE A 143 -3.43 4.94 -1.68
C ILE A 143 -4.55 5.12 -0.66
N TYR A 144 -4.82 4.10 0.17
CA TYR A 144 -5.85 4.18 1.19
C TYR A 144 -5.57 5.31 2.19
N TYR A 145 -4.37 5.36 2.75
CA TYR A 145 -3.97 6.42 3.68
C TYR A 145 -3.98 7.81 3.03
N TYR A 146 -3.60 7.91 1.76
CA TYR A 146 -3.67 9.17 1.01
C TYR A 146 -5.11 9.71 0.92
N TYR A 147 -6.08 8.85 0.59
CA TYR A 147 -7.49 9.27 0.52
C TYR A 147 -8.07 9.65 1.87
N LEU A 148 -7.58 9.07 2.96
CA LEU A 148 -7.93 9.48 4.32
C LEU A 148 -7.18 10.74 4.79
N GLN A 149 -6.33 11.34 3.96
CA GLN A 149 -5.47 12.46 4.31
C GLN A 149 -4.49 12.16 5.47
N GLN A 150 -4.05 10.93 5.55
CA GLN A 150 -3.01 10.46 6.47
C GLN A 150 -1.67 10.43 5.72
N GLU A 151 -1.09 11.61 5.47
CA GLU A 151 0.08 11.78 4.61
C GLU A 151 1.28 10.96 5.10
N GLN A 152 1.56 10.97 6.39
CA GLN A 152 2.70 10.25 6.95
C GLN A 152 2.58 8.74 6.75
N GLN A 153 1.41 8.14 7.03
CA GLN A 153 1.17 6.71 6.81
C GLN A 153 1.23 6.34 5.34
N SER A 154 0.76 7.23 4.45
CA SER A 154 0.88 7.05 3.02
C SER A 154 2.34 7.01 2.57
N LEU A 155 3.17 7.94 3.05
CA LEU A 155 4.61 7.99 2.78
C LEU A 155 5.34 6.78 3.36
N GLU A 156 5.05 6.39 4.60
CA GLU A 156 5.61 5.18 5.22
C GLU A 156 5.30 3.94 4.37
N ALA A 157 4.04 3.75 3.97
CA ALA A 157 3.62 2.59 3.18
C ALA A 157 4.31 2.52 1.80
N ILE A 158 4.38 3.64 1.06
CA ILE A 158 5.04 3.63 -0.26
C ILE A 158 6.56 3.46 -0.14
N ASN A 159 7.18 3.95 0.93
CA ASN A 159 8.61 3.84 1.17
C ASN A 159 9.05 2.44 1.67
N GLU A 160 8.12 1.55 2.03
CA GLU A 160 8.42 0.13 2.24
C GLU A 160 8.88 -0.57 0.95
N ILE A 161 8.48 -0.05 -0.22
CA ILE A 161 8.90 -0.58 -1.51
C ILE A 161 10.35 -0.19 -1.76
N LYS A 162 11.21 -1.21 -1.87
CA LYS A 162 12.62 -1.02 -2.23
C LYS A 162 12.77 -1.13 -3.74
N VAL A 163 13.44 -0.15 -4.33
CA VAL A 163 13.85 -0.21 -5.73
C VAL A 163 15.10 -1.08 -5.80
N ASP A 164 14.91 -2.37 -6.00
CA ASP A 164 15.93 -3.39 -6.10
C ASP A 164 15.74 -4.22 -7.39
N GLU A 165 16.62 -5.19 -7.63
CA GLU A 165 16.56 -6.05 -8.81
C GLU A 165 15.19 -6.75 -8.96
N ALA A 166 14.51 -7.07 -7.86
CA ALA A 166 13.21 -7.72 -7.90
C ALA A 166 12.11 -6.79 -8.41
N LEU A 167 12.10 -5.52 -8.00
CA LEU A 167 11.16 -4.52 -8.52
C LEU A 167 11.50 -4.13 -9.96
N GLU A 168 12.78 -3.95 -10.28
CA GLU A 168 13.26 -3.60 -11.63
C GLU A 168 12.93 -4.69 -12.65
N SER A 169 12.87 -5.96 -12.25
CA SER A 169 12.47 -7.07 -13.12
C SER A 169 10.97 -7.08 -13.44
N ASP A 170 10.11 -6.51 -12.58
CA ASP A 170 8.68 -6.33 -12.84
C ASP A 170 8.39 -4.89 -13.31
N THR A 171 8.52 -4.66 -14.61
CA THR A 171 8.29 -3.34 -15.22
C THR A 171 6.92 -2.74 -14.85
N ALA A 172 5.88 -3.55 -14.69
CA ALA A 172 4.54 -3.04 -14.33
C ALA A 172 4.52 -2.49 -12.89
N GLN A 173 5.17 -3.17 -11.94
CA GLN A 173 5.27 -2.71 -10.56
C GLN A 173 6.21 -1.51 -10.42
N LEU A 174 7.32 -1.48 -11.16
CA LEU A 174 8.21 -0.34 -11.23
C LEU A 174 7.49 0.91 -11.75
N LEU A 175 6.71 0.77 -12.83
CA LEU A 175 5.90 1.86 -13.38
C LEU A 175 4.82 2.32 -12.40
N TYR A 176 4.19 1.38 -11.68
CA TYR A 176 3.20 1.74 -10.67
C TYR A 176 3.85 2.53 -9.52
N TYR A 177 5.00 2.09 -9.03
CA TYR A 177 5.76 2.82 -8.02
C TYR A 177 6.14 4.22 -8.50
N TYR A 178 6.70 4.37 -9.72
CA TYR A 178 7.05 5.68 -10.26
C TYR A 178 5.85 6.60 -10.44
N TYR A 179 4.73 6.06 -10.92
CA TYR A 179 3.50 6.82 -11.03
C TYR A 179 3.02 7.30 -9.64
N MET A 180 3.03 6.44 -8.63
CA MET A 180 2.61 6.82 -7.28
C MET A 180 3.51 7.91 -6.69
N LYS A 181 4.83 7.81 -6.87
CA LYS A 181 5.79 8.84 -6.43
C LYS A 181 5.63 10.16 -7.20
N GLY A 182 5.18 10.13 -8.44
CA GLY A 182 5.04 11.31 -9.29
C GLY A 182 3.63 11.93 -9.32
N SER A 183 2.59 11.25 -8.83
CA SER A 183 1.20 11.70 -8.96
C SER A 183 0.70 12.68 -7.88
N GLY A 184 1.59 13.15 -7.02
CA GLY A 184 1.32 14.10 -5.95
C GLY A 184 0.99 13.46 -4.60
N GLY A 185 1.65 13.97 -3.55
CA GLY A 185 1.40 13.59 -2.17
C GLY A 185 2.07 12.32 -1.66
N MET A 186 2.85 11.60 -2.50
CA MET A 186 3.60 10.40 -2.09
C MET A 186 5.11 10.53 -2.28
N TYR A 187 5.59 11.75 -2.45
CA TYR A 187 7.02 12.10 -2.50
C TYR A 187 7.33 13.18 -1.48
N GLU A 188 8.42 13.03 -0.75
CA GLU A 188 8.87 13.95 0.29
C GLU A 188 10.25 14.49 -0.05
N ALA A 189 10.46 15.78 0.15
CA ALA A 189 11.75 16.45 0.02
C ALA A 189 11.81 17.66 0.97
N ASP A 190 12.99 18.27 1.10
CA ASP A 190 13.24 19.35 2.05
C ASP A 190 12.45 20.63 1.74
N THR A 191 12.16 20.89 0.49
CA THR A 191 11.41 22.08 0.06
C THR A 191 10.24 21.71 -0.87
N PRO A 192 9.14 22.52 -0.89
CA PRO A 192 8.05 22.31 -1.84
C PRO A 192 8.50 22.33 -3.31
N GLN A 193 9.54 23.12 -3.64
CA GLN A 193 10.12 23.16 -4.98
C GLN A 193 10.81 21.83 -5.34
N ASP A 194 11.53 21.23 -4.38
CA ASP A 194 12.19 19.93 -4.59
C ASP A 194 11.15 18.80 -4.69
N VAL A 195 10.00 18.92 -4.00
CA VAL A 195 8.86 18.00 -4.18
C VAL A 195 8.38 18.04 -5.63
N VAL A 196 8.06 19.21 -6.16
CA VAL A 196 7.61 19.41 -7.57
C VAL A 196 8.63 18.82 -8.56
N LEU A 197 9.93 19.09 -8.35
CA LEU A 197 10.99 18.57 -9.23
C LEU A 197 11.16 17.06 -9.13
N GLY A 198 10.99 16.50 -7.94
CA GLY A 198 11.03 15.05 -7.70
C GLY A 198 9.85 14.33 -8.35
N GLU A 199 8.62 14.82 -8.14
CA GLU A 199 7.42 14.32 -8.80
C GLU A 199 7.55 14.37 -10.33
N PHE A 200 8.03 15.50 -10.86
CA PHE A 200 8.28 15.64 -12.29
C PHE A 200 9.27 14.58 -12.82
N ASN A 201 10.38 14.33 -12.11
CA ASN A 201 11.36 13.33 -12.52
C ASN A 201 10.74 11.92 -12.56
N TYR A 202 9.97 11.53 -11.53
CA TYR A 202 9.29 10.24 -11.51
C TYR A 202 8.26 10.08 -12.65
N LEU A 203 7.53 11.16 -12.99
CA LEU A 203 6.61 11.14 -14.12
C LEU A 203 7.33 11.00 -15.46
N ILE A 204 8.47 11.63 -15.63
CA ILE A 204 9.29 11.50 -16.85
C ILE A 204 9.81 10.07 -17.01
N GLU A 205 10.33 9.47 -15.94
CA GLU A 205 10.78 8.07 -15.97
C GLU A 205 9.60 7.13 -16.28
N CYS A 206 8.45 7.35 -15.64
CA CYS A 206 7.23 6.57 -15.92
C CYS A 206 6.80 6.70 -17.39
N LEU A 207 6.78 7.90 -17.95
CA LEU A 207 6.46 8.15 -19.36
C LEU A 207 7.46 7.48 -20.31
N GLY A 208 8.75 7.57 -20.03
CA GLY A 208 9.81 6.98 -20.86
C GLY A 208 9.67 5.47 -20.93
N ILE A 209 9.66 4.81 -19.79
CA ILE A 209 9.60 3.34 -19.68
C ILE A 209 8.26 2.80 -20.20
N SER A 210 7.13 3.48 -19.90
CA SER A 210 5.81 3.03 -20.37
C SER A 210 5.70 3.08 -21.90
N ARG A 211 6.25 4.09 -22.56
CA ARG A 211 6.32 4.19 -24.03
C ARG A 211 7.20 3.12 -24.65
N GLU A 212 8.40 2.93 -24.09
CA GLU A 212 9.36 1.95 -24.58
C GLU A 212 8.79 0.52 -24.54
N HIS A 213 8.08 0.18 -23.46
CA HIS A 213 7.55 -1.17 -23.22
C HIS A 213 6.06 -1.34 -23.55
N GLY A 214 5.39 -0.30 -24.04
CA GLY A 214 3.98 -0.34 -24.49
C GLY A 214 2.95 -0.46 -23.37
N TYR A 215 3.22 0.11 -22.17
CA TYR A 215 2.29 0.14 -21.05
C TYR A 215 1.32 1.32 -21.16
N ILE A 216 0.31 1.18 -22.00
CA ILE A 216 -0.67 2.23 -22.34
C ILE A 216 -1.33 2.83 -21.08
N TYR A 217 -1.67 1.99 -20.10
CA TYR A 217 -2.29 2.45 -18.85
C TYR A 217 -1.41 3.39 -18.05
N PHE A 218 -0.13 3.07 -17.88
CA PHE A 218 0.80 3.94 -17.15
C PHE A 218 1.22 5.16 -17.95
N GLU A 219 1.34 5.06 -19.28
CA GLU A 219 1.56 6.24 -20.12
C GLU A 219 0.39 7.24 -19.98
N ALA A 220 -0.86 6.74 -19.97
CA ALA A 220 -2.04 7.56 -19.76
C ALA A 220 -2.07 8.22 -18.38
N ASN A 221 -1.84 7.43 -17.32
CA ASN A 221 -1.79 7.94 -15.95
C ASN A 221 -0.69 8.97 -15.74
N ALA A 222 0.52 8.72 -16.23
CA ALA A 222 1.63 9.66 -16.12
C ALA A 222 1.39 10.93 -16.93
N SER A 223 0.77 10.84 -18.13
CA SER A 223 0.37 12.01 -18.91
C SER A 223 -0.69 12.84 -18.18
N GLN A 224 -1.68 12.20 -17.56
CA GLN A 224 -2.70 12.88 -16.77
C GLN A 224 -2.08 13.58 -15.55
N ALA A 225 -1.21 12.89 -14.82
CA ALA A 225 -0.51 13.47 -13.67
C ALA A 225 0.43 14.61 -14.07
N MET A 226 1.07 14.52 -15.24
CA MET A 226 1.86 15.62 -15.81
C MET A 226 1.01 16.85 -16.09
N ALA A 227 -0.20 16.67 -16.64
CA ALA A 227 -1.13 17.78 -16.84
C ALA A 227 -1.54 18.42 -15.50
N GLU A 228 -1.83 17.61 -14.48
CA GLU A 228 -2.17 18.09 -13.13
C GLU A 228 -0.99 18.83 -12.47
N LEU A 229 0.25 18.37 -12.64
CA LEU A 229 1.44 19.03 -12.12
C LEU A 229 1.71 20.37 -12.82
N LEU A 230 1.61 20.39 -14.15
CA LEU A 230 1.89 21.55 -14.97
C LEU A 230 0.74 22.58 -15.03
N LYS A 231 -0.48 22.25 -14.57
CA LYS A 231 -1.62 23.20 -14.61
C LYS A 231 -1.33 24.48 -13.82
N GLU A 232 -0.56 24.36 -12.72
CA GLU A 232 -0.10 25.52 -11.98
C GLU A 232 1.09 26.19 -12.71
N ARG A 233 0.92 27.42 -13.18
CA ARG A 233 1.94 28.18 -13.91
C ARG A 233 3.28 28.23 -13.18
N LYS A 234 3.26 28.37 -11.83
CA LYS A 234 4.48 28.40 -11.00
C LYS A 234 5.31 27.11 -11.12
N ASN A 235 4.65 25.93 -11.23
CA ASN A 235 5.33 24.65 -11.38
C ASN A 235 5.98 24.53 -12.77
N PHE A 236 5.24 24.93 -13.81
CA PHE A 236 5.78 25.01 -15.17
C PHE A 236 7.02 25.88 -15.25
N ASP A 237 6.97 27.11 -14.71
CA ASP A 237 8.10 28.06 -14.73
C ASP A 237 9.30 27.51 -13.93
N LEU A 238 9.07 26.87 -12.77
CA LEU A 238 10.11 26.21 -11.96
C LEU A 238 10.81 25.09 -12.74
N ILE A 239 10.03 24.22 -13.39
CA ILE A 239 10.58 23.10 -14.15
C ILE A 239 11.33 23.59 -15.39
N MET A 240 10.81 24.60 -16.08
CA MET A 240 11.51 25.26 -17.19
C MET A 240 12.87 25.82 -16.77
N GLU A 241 12.94 26.45 -15.59
CA GLU A 241 14.19 26.99 -15.04
C GLU A 241 15.18 25.87 -14.64
N ARG A 242 14.71 24.87 -13.92
CA ARG A 242 15.55 23.84 -13.27
C ARG A 242 15.85 22.63 -14.14
N ARG A 243 14.99 22.32 -15.12
CA ARG A 243 15.08 21.14 -16.01
C ARG A 243 14.89 21.51 -17.49
N PRO A 244 15.59 22.54 -18.02
CA PRO A 244 15.34 23.07 -19.36
C PRO A 244 15.58 22.05 -20.49
N ASN A 245 16.51 21.11 -20.30
CA ASN A 245 16.80 20.08 -21.30
C ASN A 245 15.68 19.04 -21.38
N VAL A 246 15.14 18.61 -20.23
CA VAL A 246 14.03 17.65 -20.16
C VAL A 246 12.77 18.30 -20.71
N MET A 247 12.49 19.55 -20.34
CA MET A 247 11.35 20.30 -20.87
C MET A 247 11.42 20.45 -22.39
N ARG A 248 12.58 20.75 -22.97
CA ARG A 248 12.74 20.79 -24.44
C ARG A 248 12.53 19.42 -25.10
N ALA A 249 12.87 18.33 -24.43
CA ALA A 249 12.64 16.99 -24.96
C ALA A 249 11.14 16.62 -25.01
N ILE A 250 10.37 17.00 -23.99
CA ILE A 250 8.92 16.73 -23.94
C ILE A 250 8.07 17.80 -24.63
N ASN A 251 8.62 18.99 -24.86
CA ASN A 251 8.00 20.12 -25.57
C ASN A 251 8.84 20.52 -26.78
N SER A 252 9.08 19.60 -27.70
CA SER A 252 9.88 19.85 -28.91
C SER A 252 9.27 20.86 -29.89
N GLU A 253 7.97 21.12 -29.77
CA GLU A 253 7.23 22.09 -30.58
C GLU A 253 7.21 23.50 -29.97
N ASP A 254 7.84 23.67 -28.80
CA ASP A 254 7.88 24.93 -28.04
C ASP A 254 6.49 25.53 -27.76
N LEU A 255 5.54 24.63 -27.38
CA LEU A 255 4.18 25.04 -27.05
C LEU A 255 4.17 25.93 -25.80
N PRO A 256 3.31 26.93 -25.75
CA PRO A 256 3.10 27.72 -24.54
C PRO A 256 2.50 26.87 -23.42
N TRP A 257 2.60 27.36 -22.19
CA TRP A 257 2.14 26.65 -20.99
C TRP A 257 0.71 26.09 -21.12
N GLU A 258 -0.21 26.91 -21.58
CA GLU A 258 -1.62 26.55 -21.71
C GLU A 258 -1.82 25.36 -22.66
N GLU A 259 -1.13 25.38 -23.80
CA GLU A 259 -1.26 24.34 -24.83
C GLU A 259 -0.54 23.05 -24.42
N LEU A 260 0.65 23.14 -23.82
CA LEU A 260 1.40 21.96 -23.36
C LEU A 260 0.62 21.20 -22.28
N THR A 261 0.06 21.93 -21.31
CA THR A 261 -0.75 21.33 -20.23
C THR A 261 -1.97 20.61 -20.80
N MET A 262 -2.70 21.25 -21.69
CA MET A 262 -3.87 20.61 -22.34
C MET A 262 -3.47 19.42 -23.23
N ARG A 263 -2.33 19.50 -23.92
CA ARG A 263 -1.80 18.39 -24.74
C ARG A 263 -1.59 17.12 -23.93
N PHE A 264 -0.99 17.21 -22.73
CA PHE A 264 -0.83 16.06 -21.84
C PHE A 264 -2.18 15.49 -21.40
N ALA A 265 -3.15 16.33 -21.06
CA ALA A 265 -4.49 15.89 -20.69
C ALA A 265 -5.22 15.21 -21.88
N TRP A 266 -5.13 15.74 -23.09
CA TRP A 266 -5.69 15.11 -24.29
C TRP A 266 -5.00 13.79 -24.63
N GLN A 267 -3.67 13.72 -24.52
CA GLN A 267 -2.93 12.48 -24.72
C GLN A 267 -3.41 11.38 -23.75
N ALA A 268 -3.58 11.72 -22.47
CA ALA A 268 -4.12 10.80 -21.48
C ALA A 268 -5.53 10.31 -21.86
N LEU A 269 -6.41 11.22 -22.30
CA LEU A 269 -7.77 10.88 -22.73
C LEU A 269 -7.79 9.89 -23.88
N ASP A 270 -6.98 10.12 -24.91
CA ASP A 270 -6.91 9.24 -26.07
C ASP A 270 -6.38 7.85 -25.71
N LEU A 271 -5.38 7.79 -24.83
CA LEU A 271 -4.83 6.53 -24.33
C LEU A 271 -5.83 5.75 -23.47
N PHE A 272 -6.57 6.41 -22.55
CA PHE A 272 -7.61 5.75 -21.77
C PHE A 272 -8.80 5.32 -22.61
N LYS A 273 -9.19 6.07 -23.63
CA LYS A 273 -10.20 5.63 -24.62
C LYS A 273 -9.76 4.38 -25.36
N LYS A 274 -8.47 4.28 -25.72
CA LYS A 274 -7.90 3.09 -26.34
C LYS A 274 -7.81 1.91 -25.37
N TYR A 275 -7.54 2.17 -24.09
CA TYR A 275 -7.48 1.14 -23.05
C TYR A 275 -8.86 0.65 -22.63
N GLY A 276 -9.91 1.50 -22.69
CA GLY A 276 -11.31 1.13 -22.45
C GLY A 276 -11.80 1.32 -21.02
N ASP A 277 -11.10 2.07 -20.17
CA ASP A 277 -11.48 2.34 -18.79
C ASP A 277 -12.37 3.59 -18.69
N LEU A 278 -13.70 3.40 -18.49
CA LEU A 278 -14.69 4.48 -18.45
C LEU A 278 -14.46 5.47 -17.30
N TYR A 279 -14.02 4.98 -16.14
CA TYR A 279 -13.74 5.85 -14.99
C TYR A 279 -12.49 6.69 -15.20
N GLN A 280 -11.42 6.11 -15.74
CA GLN A 280 -10.21 6.87 -16.07
C GLN A 280 -10.50 7.93 -17.16
N ILE A 281 -11.36 7.60 -18.14
CA ILE A 281 -11.84 8.59 -19.11
C ILE A 281 -12.56 9.74 -18.40
N SER A 282 -13.46 9.43 -17.46
CA SER A 282 -14.15 10.47 -16.68
C SER A 282 -13.20 11.32 -15.85
N GLY A 283 -12.21 10.67 -15.18
CA GLY A 283 -11.16 11.35 -14.43
C GLY A 283 -10.31 12.28 -15.30
N THR A 284 -10.02 11.88 -16.53
CA THR A 284 -9.25 12.70 -17.46
C THR A 284 -10.04 13.91 -17.96
N TYR A 285 -11.34 13.77 -18.17
CA TYR A 285 -12.21 14.93 -18.45
C TYR A 285 -12.23 15.91 -17.27
N ARG A 286 -12.18 15.43 -16.02
CA ARG A 286 -12.00 16.29 -14.85
C ARG A 286 -10.66 17.03 -14.88
N THR A 287 -9.58 16.36 -15.28
CA THR A 287 -8.27 17.00 -15.45
C THR A 287 -8.31 18.10 -16.53
N LEU A 288 -8.94 17.84 -17.68
CA LEU A 288 -9.17 18.87 -18.71
C LEU A 288 -9.93 20.07 -18.15
N ALA A 289 -10.96 19.82 -17.34
CA ALA A 289 -11.72 20.88 -16.67
C ALA A 289 -10.88 21.65 -15.66
N SER A 290 -10.07 20.96 -14.84
CA SER A 290 -9.17 21.59 -13.90
C SER A 290 -8.15 22.50 -14.58
N CYS A 291 -7.51 22.01 -15.64
CA CYS A 291 -6.59 22.82 -16.47
C CYS A 291 -7.30 24.03 -17.10
N SER A 292 -8.54 23.86 -17.59
CA SER A 292 -9.32 24.96 -18.14
C SER A 292 -9.71 26.00 -17.10
N ASN A 293 -10.04 25.59 -15.87
CA ASN A 293 -10.31 26.49 -14.76
C ASN A 293 -9.08 27.35 -14.41
N GLU A 294 -7.89 26.74 -14.32
CA GLU A 294 -6.63 27.46 -14.07
C GLU A 294 -6.29 28.48 -15.19
N GLN A 295 -6.75 28.18 -16.41
CA GLN A 295 -6.57 29.07 -17.57
C GLN A 295 -7.71 30.09 -17.73
N GLY A 296 -8.70 30.12 -16.80
CA GLY A 296 -9.85 31.04 -16.86
C GLY A 296 -10.90 30.69 -17.92
N ARG A 297 -10.84 29.49 -18.52
CA ARG A 297 -11.78 29.01 -19.56
C ARG A 297 -12.92 28.20 -18.93
N TYR A 298 -13.77 28.88 -18.18
CA TYR A 298 -14.79 28.26 -17.33
C TYR A 298 -15.92 27.56 -18.10
N GLU A 299 -16.32 28.05 -19.27
CA GLU A 299 -17.29 27.37 -20.13
C GLU A 299 -16.76 26.04 -20.65
N ASP A 300 -15.48 25.99 -21.07
CA ASP A 300 -14.83 24.75 -21.49
C ASP A 300 -14.78 23.77 -20.30
N ALA A 301 -14.42 24.27 -19.11
CA ALA A 301 -14.37 23.46 -17.89
C ALA A 301 -15.74 22.83 -17.57
N LEU A 302 -16.84 23.59 -17.68
CA LEU A 302 -18.20 23.11 -17.46
C LEU A 302 -18.58 22.03 -18.50
N HIS A 303 -18.19 22.21 -19.77
CA HIS A 303 -18.40 21.21 -20.80
C HIS A 303 -17.65 19.91 -20.47
N TYR A 304 -16.38 19.97 -20.11
CA TYR A 304 -15.60 18.78 -19.74
C TYR A 304 -16.14 18.07 -18.49
N LEU A 305 -16.61 18.82 -17.48
CA LEU A 305 -17.25 18.21 -16.29
C LEU A 305 -18.57 17.53 -16.62
N SER A 306 -19.34 18.08 -17.57
CA SER A 306 -20.55 17.42 -18.08
C SER A 306 -20.22 16.09 -18.77
N GLU A 307 -19.16 16.07 -19.60
CA GLU A 307 -18.67 14.81 -20.21
C GLU A 307 -18.18 13.83 -19.16
N ALA A 308 -17.45 14.28 -18.12
CA ALA A 308 -17.00 13.45 -17.03
C ALA A 308 -18.18 12.71 -16.35
N LEU A 309 -19.22 13.44 -15.94
CA LEU A 309 -20.44 12.85 -15.38
C LEU A 309 -21.15 11.90 -16.38
N GLY A 310 -21.13 12.24 -17.67
CA GLY A 310 -21.66 11.39 -18.74
C GLY A 310 -20.97 10.02 -18.80
N TYR A 311 -19.63 9.96 -18.59
CA TYR A 311 -18.89 8.69 -18.55
C TYR A 311 -19.15 7.90 -17.27
N VAL A 312 -19.31 8.54 -16.13
CA VAL A 312 -19.74 7.88 -14.88
C VAL A 312 -21.12 7.25 -15.06
N ASN A 313 -22.08 8.00 -15.63
CA ASN A 313 -23.41 7.47 -15.92
C ASN A 313 -23.38 6.26 -16.86
N ARG A 314 -22.57 6.31 -17.94
CA ARG A 314 -22.40 5.15 -18.86
C ARG A 314 -21.81 3.94 -18.13
N HIS A 315 -20.89 4.15 -17.19
CA HIS A 315 -20.35 3.07 -16.39
C HIS A 315 -21.42 2.42 -15.52
N HIS A 316 -22.20 3.22 -14.78
CA HIS A 316 -23.28 2.72 -13.93
C HIS A 316 -24.40 2.05 -14.73
N GLU A 317 -24.75 2.59 -15.91
CA GLU A 317 -25.70 1.97 -16.82
C GLU A 317 -25.22 0.57 -17.31
N LYS A 318 -23.92 0.42 -17.54
CA LYS A 318 -23.31 -0.83 -18.02
C LYS A 318 -23.22 -1.90 -16.94
N TYR A 319 -22.82 -1.53 -15.72
CA TYR A 319 -22.45 -2.50 -14.67
C TYR A 319 -23.51 -2.63 -13.58
N TYR A 320 -24.26 -1.58 -13.28
CA TYR A 320 -25.25 -1.55 -12.21
C TYR A 320 -26.70 -1.37 -12.71
N HIS A 321 -26.90 -1.41 -14.02
CA HIS A 321 -28.23 -1.32 -14.66
C HIS A 321 -29.06 -0.08 -14.29
N CYS A 322 -28.39 1.03 -13.93
CA CYS A 322 -29.03 2.32 -13.66
C CYS A 322 -29.59 2.94 -14.97
N THR A 323 -30.70 2.45 -15.43
CA THR A 323 -31.28 2.83 -16.74
C THR A 323 -32.26 3.99 -16.66
N ASP A 324 -32.80 4.31 -15.47
CA ASP A 324 -33.71 5.43 -15.31
C ASP A 324 -32.97 6.76 -15.54
N THR A 325 -33.57 7.66 -16.29
CA THR A 325 -33.04 8.99 -16.52
C THR A 325 -33.01 9.87 -15.26
N MET A 326 -33.79 9.51 -14.24
CA MET A 326 -33.80 10.18 -12.94
C MET A 326 -32.59 9.81 -12.11
N ASP A 327 -32.01 8.62 -12.31
CA ASP A 327 -30.85 8.09 -11.58
C ASP A 327 -29.50 8.50 -12.20
N ARG A 328 -29.50 9.51 -13.06
CA ARG A 328 -28.27 9.99 -13.72
C ARG A 328 -27.71 11.21 -13.03
N LEU A 329 -26.39 11.21 -12.82
CA LEU A 329 -25.65 12.39 -12.37
C LEU A 329 -25.77 13.52 -13.39
N ARG A 330 -26.08 14.71 -12.92
CA ARG A 330 -26.21 15.93 -13.74
C ARG A 330 -25.40 17.06 -13.10
N PRO A 331 -24.87 18.01 -13.88
CA PRO A 331 -24.13 19.16 -13.32
C PRO A 331 -24.96 19.98 -12.33
N TYR A 332 -26.27 20.06 -12.51
CA TYR A 332 -27.21 20.74 -11.64
C TYR A 332 -28.62 20.15 -11.77
N VAL A 333 -29.30 20.01 -10.64
CA VAL A 333 -30.74 19.62 -10.55
C VAL A 333 -31.48 20.68 -9.75
N PRO A 334 -32.39 21.47 -10.37
CA PRO A 334 -33.16 22.46 -9.65
C PRO A 334 -34.08 21.80 -8.59
N MET A 335 -34.13 22.39 -7.39
CA MET A 335 -35.05 21.94 -6.30
C MET A 335 -34.86 20.47 -5.88
N ALA A 336 -33.69 19.87 -6.09
CA ALA A 336 -33.44 18.52 -5.61
C ALA A 336 -33.51 18.49 -4.07
N THR A 337 -34.26 17.56 -3.50
CA THR A 337 -34.38 17.32 -2.06
C THR A 337 -33.40 16.28 -1.56
N THR A 338 -32.92 15.40 -2.43
CA THR A 338 -31.92 14.35 -2.19
C THR A 338 -30.88 14.39 -3.30
N SER A 339 -29.66 13.91 -3.01
CA SER A 339 -28.64 13.75 -4.03
C SER A 339 -28.57 12.28 -4.46
N ILE A 340 -28.59 12.07 -5.77
CA ILE A 340 -28.44 10.75 -6.37
C ILE A 340 -27.14 10.09 -5.94
N GLU A 341 -26.10 10.89 -5.73
CA GLU A 341 -24.79 10.43 -5.28
C GLU A 341 -24.87 9.73 -3.93
N LEU A 342 -25.60 10.29 -2.98
CA LEU A 342 -25.80 9.69 -1.66
C LEU A 342 -26.72 8.46 -1.73
N GLU A 343 -27.69 8.47 -2.64
CA GLU A 343 -28.52 7.29 -2.90
C GLU A 343 -27.64 6.14 -3.44
N TRP A 344 -26.78 6.40 -4.40
CA TRP A 344 -25.83 5.40 -4.92
C TRP A 344 -24.84 4.89 -3.87
N ILE A 345 -24.33 5.77 -3.00
CA ILE A 345 -23.40 5.38 -1.95
C ILE A 345 -24.07 4.48 -0.90
N ASN A 346 -25.35 4.72 -0.61
CA ASN A 346 -26.10 3.97 0.40
C ASN A 346 -26.81 2.72 -0.18
N ASP A 347 -26.74 2.48 -1.47
CA ASP A 347 -27.34 1.30 -2.11
C ASP A 347 -26.30 0.16 -2.16
N ASP A 348 -26.58 -0.94 -1.46
CA ASP A 348 -25.69 -2.11 -1.42
C ASP A 348 -25.45 -2.75 -2.80
N GLY A 349 -26.38 -2.55 -3.75
CA GLY A 349 -26.28 -3.04 -5.14
C GLY A 349 -25.48 -2.13 -6.07
N ILE A 350 -25.09 -0.92 -5.64
CA ILE A 350 -24.37 0.05 -6.46
C ILE A 350 -23.05 0.41 -5.78
N LYS A 351 -21.95 -0.20 -6.25
CA LYS A 351 -20.61 0.12 -5.71
C LYS A 351 -20.00 1.29 -6.47
N SER A 352 -20.34 2.51 -6.05
CA SER A 352 -19.78 3.75 -6.61
C SER A 352 -18.35 4.02 -6.09
N VAL A 353 -17.68 5.03 -6.66
CA VAL A 353 -16.40 5.55 -6.18
C VAL A 353 -16.62 6.95 -5.59
N PRO A 354 -16.98 7.06 -4.29
CA PRO A 354 -17.42 8.31 -3.69
C PRO A 354 -16.40 9.45 -3.83
N GLU A 355 -15.12 9.18 -3.62
CA GLU A 355 -14.06 10.19 -3.72
C GLU A 355 -13.96 10.80 -5.13
N TRP A 356 -14.16 10.01 -6.18
CA TRP A 356 -14.14 10.53 -7.55
C TRP A 356 -15.35 11.42 -7.83
N ILE A 357 -16.52 11.00 -7.36
CA ILE A 357 -17.75 11.79 -7.50
C ILE A 357 -17.61 13.10 -6.73
N ALA A 358 -17.06 13.07 -5.51
CA ALA A 358 -16.78 14.27 -4.72
C ALA A 358 -15.90 15.26 -5.50
N ARG A 359 -14.81 14.79 -6.14
CA ARG A 359 -13.93 15.66 -6.92
C ARG A 359 -14.60 16.27 -8.15
N PHE A 360 -15.55 15.59 -8.79
CA PHE A 360 -16.35 16.21 -9.86
C PHE A 360 -17.22 17.34 -9.30
N ARG A 361 -17.85 17.11 -8.12
CA ARG A 361 -18.70 18.10 -7.47
C ARG A 361 -17.93 19.32 -6.99
N GLU A 362 -16.71 19.11 -6.46
CA GLU A 362 -15.78 20.20 -6.13
C GLU A 362 -15.48 21.07 -7.34
N GLN A 363 -15.05 20.46 -8.45
CA GLN A 363 -14.71 21.21 -9.67
C GLN A 363 -15.92 21.92 -10.27
N LEU A 364 -17.12 21.29 -10.27
CA LEU A 364 -18.35 21.95 -10.69
C LEU A 364 -18.70 23.15 -9.82
N SER A 365 -18.54 23.03 -8.49
CA SER A 365 -18.77 24.15 -7.57
C SER A 365 -17.87 25.35 -7.89
N VAL A 366 -16.56 25.10 -8.08
CA VAL A 366 -15.56 26.12 -8.43
C VAL A 366 -15.90 26.76 -9.78
N THR A 367 -16.19 25.96 -10.80
CA THR A 367 -16.51 26.44 -12.15
C THR A 367 -17.77 27.33 -12.15
N TYR A 368 -18.84 26.87 -11.49
CA TYR A 368 -20.07 27.66 -11.38
C TYR A 368 -19.88 28.94 -10.55
N ALA A 369 -19.06 28.92 -9.50
CA ALA A 369 -18.71 30.13 -8.75
C ALA A 369 -18.00 31.16 -9.63
N ALA A 370 -17.04 30.73 -10.45
CA ALA A 370 -16.32 31.60 -11.39
C ALA A 370 -17.23 32.20 -12.46
N LEU A 371 -18.26 31.47 -12.89
CA LEU A 371 -19.28 31.94 -13.82
C LEU A 371 -20.37 32.82 -13.14
N GLY A 372 -20.30 33.05 -11.82
CA GLY A 372 -21.30 33.82 -11.08
C GLY A 372 -22.63 33.09 -10.87
N MET A 373 -22.69 31.79 -11.10
CA MET A 373 -23.88 30.94 -11.00
C MET A 373 -24.01 30.34 -9.60
N LYS A 374 -24.33 31.19 -8.61
CA LYS A 374 -24.32 30.85 -7.18
C LYS A 374 -25.21 29.64 -6.82
N PRO A 375 -26.48 29.50 -7.27
CA PRO A 375 -27.30 28.34 -6.91
C PRO A 375 -26.69 27.00 -7.35
N GLN A 376 -26.07 26.96 -8.52
CA GLN A 376 -25.40 25.78 -9.07
C GLN A 376 -24.12 25.47 -8.29
N SER A 377 -23.35 26.49 -7.94
CA SER A 377 -22.15 26.35 -7.11
C SER A 377 -22.49 25.81 -5.74
N ASP A 378 -23.49 26.38 -5.05
CA ASP A 378 -23.93 25.94 -3.70
C ASP A 378 -24.47 24.48 -3.73
N TYR A 379 -25.24 24.11 -4.76
CA TYR A 379 -25.72 22.74 -4.96
C TYR A 379 -24.55 21.74 -5.02
N ASN A 380 -23.57 22.00 -5.87
CA ASN A 380 -22.41 21.09 -6.02
C ASN A 380 -21.51 21.06 -4.77
N ARG A 381 -21.32 22.20 -4.11
CA ARG A 381 -20.57 22.27 -2.88
C ARG A 381 -21.23 21.44 -1.76
N ASN A 382 -22.55 21.52 -1.62
CA ASN A 382 -23.25 20.79 -0.57
C ASN A 382 -23.11 19.28 -0.78
N ILE A 383 -23.32 18.78 -2.01
CA ILE A 383 -23.11 17.35 -2.33
C ILE A 383 -21.66 16.92 -2.07
N TYR A 384 -20.69 17.75 -2.45
CA TYR A 384 -19.27 17.49 -2.16
C TYR A 384 -19.04 17.31 -0.65
N LEU A 385 -19.58 18.22 0.18
CA LEU A 385 -19.42 18.15 1.63
C LEU A 385 -20.12 16.91 2.22
N ASP A 386 -21.33 16.59 1.75
CA ASP A 386 -22.08 15.41 2.21
C ASP A 386 -21.30 14.10 1.90
N ILE A 387 -20.69 14.00 0.72
CA ILE A 387 -19.85 12.83 0.36
C ILE A 387 -18.59 12.77 1.22
N LEU A 388 -17.96 13.92 1.50
CA LEU A 388 -16.79 13.96 2.38
C LEU A 388 -17.13 13.51 3.80
N ASP A 389 -18.25 13.96 4.33
CA ASP A 389 -18.73 13.56 5.66
C ASP A 389 -18.95 12.05 5.69
N TYR A 390 -19.53 11.46 4.64
CA TYR A 390 -19.71 10.02 4.53
C TYR A 390 -18.37 9.25 4.48
N THR A 391 -17.44 9.67 3.62
CA THR A 391 -16.18 8.95 3.39
C THR A 391 -15.16 9.12 4.50
N ARG A 392 -15.32 10.12 5.37
CA ARG A 392 -14.38 10.48 6.43
C ARG A 392 -14.93 10.31 7.84
N GLN A 393 -16.11 9.73 8.01
CA GLN A 393 -16.75 9.52 9.31
C GLN A 393 -15.82 8.86 10.33
N ASP A 394 -14.96 7.94 9.90
CA ASP A 394 -14.08 7.17 10.76
C ASP A 394 -12.63 7.68 10.80
N LYS A 395 -12.31 8.80 10.15
CA LYS A 395 -10.94 9.33 10.09
C LYS A 395 -10.29 9.50 11.48
N GLU A 396 -11.04 10.02 12.45
CA GLU A 396 -10.53 10.21 13.81
C GLU A 396 -10.35 8.87 14.53
N LEU A 397 -11.30 7.94 14.34
CA LEU A 397 -11.22 6.59 14.90
C LEU A 397 -10.02 5.83 14.33
N GLU A 398 -9.81 5.92 13.02
CA GLU A 398 -8.66 5.29 12.35
C GLU A 398 -7.32 5.90 12.77
N SER A 399 -7.26 7.23 12.91
CA SER A 399 -6.05 7.89 13.42
C SER A 399 -5.71 7.39 14.82
N ARG A 400 -6.72 7.23 15.68
CA ARG A 400 -6.55 6.67 17.04
C ARG A 400 -6.17 5.20 17.01
N TYR A 401 -6.78 4.41 16.11
CA TYR A 401 -6.44 2.99 15.95
C TYR A 401 -4.99 2.81 15.53
N ASN A 402 -4.53 3.54 14.49
CA ASN A 402 -3.15 3.49 14.02
C ASN A 402 -2.15 3.96 15.09
N ALA A 403 -2.51 4.97 15.89
CA ALA A 403 -1.68 5.42 17.03
C ALA A 403 -1.55 4.31 18.08
N LEU A 404 -2.66 3.64 18.42
CA LEU A 404 -2.69 2.53 19.37
C LEU A 404 -1.95 1.30 18.85
N GLU A 405 -2.03 1.01 17.55
CA GLU A 405 -1.29 -0.09 16.91
C GLU A 405 0.22 0.15 17.01
N LYS A 406 0.70 1.36 16.67
CA LYS A 406 2.12 1.75 16.84
C LYS A 406 2.58 1.69 18.31
N GLU A 407 1.74 2.14 19.24
CA GLU A 407 2.02 2.06 20.66
C GLU A 407 2.10 0.59 21.14
N SER A 408 1.18 -0.25 20.67
CA SER A 408 1.18 -1.70 20.95
C SER A 408 2.42 -2.39 20.39
N GLU A 409 2.85 -2.06 19.17
CA GLU A 409 4.08 -2.59 18.58
C GLU A 409 5.33 -2.15 19.36
N ALA A 410 5.39 -0.88 19.77
CA ALA A 410 6.47 -0.36 20.61
C ALA A 410 6.52 -1.06 21.99
N LEU A 411 5.35 -1.27 22.61
CA LEU A 411 5.23 -2.01 23.86
C LEU A 411 5.63 -3.47 23.71
N ASN A 412 5.25 -4.14 22.63
CA ASN A 412 5.66 -5.50 22.34
C ASN A 412 7.18 -5.60 22.13
N GLY A 413 7.78 -4.64 21.43
CA GLY A 413 9.24 -4.51 21.29
C GLY A 413 9.92 -4.34 22.64
N LEU A 414 9.40 -3.47 23.51
CA LEU A 414 9.91 -3.27 24.86
C LEU A 414 9.79 -4.56 25.71
N LEU A 415 8.66 -5.26 25.62
CA LEU A 415 8.42 -6.51 26.31
C LEU A 415 9.47 -7.56 25.92
N VAL A 416 9.80 -7.69 24.64
CA VAL A 416 10.85 -8.59 24.16
C VAL A 416 12.20 -8.23 24.76
N VAL A 417 12.56 -6.95 24.81
CA VAL A 417 13.81 -6.48 25.43
C VAL A 417 13.85 -6.82 26.93
N VAL A 418 12.75 -6.60 27.64
CA VAL A 418 12.62 -6.95 29.07
C VAL A 418 12.76 -8.46 29.30
N VAL A 419 12.12 -9.29 28.49
CA VAL A 419 12.22 -10.76 28.58
C VAL A 419 13.65 -11.23 28.33
N ILE A 420 14.34 -10.68 27.34
CA ILE A 420 15.76 -10.96 27.08
C ILE A 420 16.62 -10.53 28.27
N GLY A 421 16.37 -9.33 28.82
CA GLY A 421 17.06 -8.82 30.01
C GLY A 421 16.92 -9.74 31.21
N ILE A 422 15.68 -10.23 31.49
CA ILE A 422 15.42 -11.21 32.57
C ILE A 422 16.15 -12.53 32.32
N ALA A 423 16.13 -13.02 31.08
CA ALA A 423 16.84 -14.26 30.72
C ALA A 423 18.36 -14.12 30.95
N VAL A 424 18.94 -13.00 30.57
CA VAL A 424 20.37 -12.70 30.82
C VAL A 424 20.67 -12.66 32.33
N LEU A 425 19.82 -12.01 33.14
CA LEU A 425 19.96 -11.97 34.59
C LEU A 425 19.88 -13.37 35.22
N ILE A 426 18.96 -14.21 34.77
CA ILE A 426 18.82 -15.60 35.23
C ILE A 426 20.09 -16.39 34.90
N ILE A 427 20.65 -16.25 33.70
CA ILE A 427 21.88 -16.92 33.29
C ILE A 427 23.05 -16.45 34.14
N LEU A 428 23.20 -15.14 34.37
CA LEU A 428 24.22 -14.55 35.21
C LEU A 428 24.10 -15.06 36.65
N PHE A 429 22.91 -15.06 37.21
CA PHE A 429 22.64 -15.61 38.55
C PHE A 429 23.00 -17.10 38.62
N TRP A 430 22.69 -17.88 37.63
CA TRP A 430 23.07 -19.29 37.57
C TRP A 430 24.59 -19.50 37.52
N ILE A 431 25.28 -18.72 36.71
CA ILE A 431 26.77 -18.73 36.60
C ILE A 431 27.39 -18.34 37.95
N LEU A 432 26.91 -17.26 38.57
CA LEU A 432 27.40 -16.79 39.88
C LEU A 432 27.13 -17.83 40.97
N ASN A 433 25.94 -18.40 41.00
CA ASN A 433 25.58 -19.44 41.94
C ASN A 433 26.42 -20.72 41.77
N LYS A 434 26.69 -21.09 40.50
CA LYS A 434 27.58 -22.23 40.19
C LYS A 434 29.01 -21.93 40.64
N ARG A 435 29.55 -20.73 40.42
CA ARG A 435 30.89 -20.30 40.88
C ARG A 435 30.96 -20.27 42.41
N TRP A 436 29.92 -19.78 43.05
CA TRP A 436 29.84 -19.76 44.52
C TRP A 436 29.78 -21.18 45.12
N ARG A 437 28.99 -22.09 44.54
CA ARG A 437 28.95 -23.49 44.96
C ARG A 437 30.30 -24.19 44.80
N VAL A 438 30.97 -23.97 43.68
CA VAL A 438 32.31 -24.54 43.42
C VAL A 438 33.32 -24.00 44.43
N ARG A 439 33.32 -22.68 44.73
CA ARG A 439 34.19 -22.09 45.76
C ARG A 439 33.90 -22.68 47.15
N ASN A 440 32.63 -22.73 47.53
CA ASN A 440 32.25 -23.29 48.81
C ASN A 440 32.68 -24.79 48.96
N ALA A 441 32.52 -25.57 47.89
CA ALA A 441 32.98 -26.95 47.89
C ALA A 441 34.49 -27.08 48.07
N LEU A 442 35.29 -26.20 47.43
CA LEU A 442 36.73 -26.11 47.60
C LEU A 442 37.13 -25.68 49.02
N TYR A 443 36.42 -24.74 49.65
CA TYR A 443 36.65 -24.34 51.05
C TYR A 443 36.33 -25.47 52.01
N ILE A 444 35.22 -26.18 51.82
CA ILE A 444 34.84 -27.33 52.63
C ILE A 444 35.88 -28.46 52.49
N ASP A 445 36.41 -28.69 51.31
CA ASP A 445 37.46 -29.72 51.07
C ASP A 445 38.79 -29.32 51.74
N LYS A 446 39.19 -28.02 51.61
CA LYS A 446 40.35 -27.48 52.33
C LYS A 446 40.19 -27.63 53.87
N LEU A 447 39.04 -27.27 54.44
CA LEU A 447 38.72 -27.39 55.85
C LEU A 447 38.78 -28.86 56.32
N LYS A 448 38.23 -29.79 55.53
CA LYS A 448 38.30 -31.24 55.84
C LYS A 448 39.75 -31.74 55.87
N ARG A 449 40.57 -31.35 54.89
CA ARG A 449 42.00 -31.74 54.87
C ARG A 449 42.77 -31.14 56.03
N THR A 450 42.51 -29.89 56.40
CA THR A 450 43.15 -29.26 57.59
C THR A 450 42.72 -29.93 58.85
N LEU A 451 41.44 -30.25 59.03
CA LEU A 451 40.94 -31.02 60.19
C LEU A 451 41.54 -32.42 60.27
N GLU A 452 41.73 -33.11 59.12
CA GLU A 452 42.35 -34.41 59.06
C GLU A 452 43.84 -34.39 59.45
N ILE A 453 44.57 -33.33 59.01
CA ILE A 453 45.93 -33.07 59.41
C ILE A 453 46.00 -32.78 60.91
N CYS A 454 45.17 -31.90 61.46
CA CYS A 454 45.11 -31.60 62.88
C CYS A 454 44.79 -32.87 63.69
N ARG A 455 43.88 -33.72 63.25
CA ARG A 455 43.54 -35.00 63.91
C ARG A 455 44.70 -36.00 63.90
N LYS A 456 45.53 -36.03 62.85
CA LYS A 456 46.72 -36.88 62.78
C LYS A 456 47.84 -36.36 63.73
N ILE A 457 47.99 -35.04 63.85
CA ILE A 457 48.96 -34.41 64.76
C ILE A 457 48.53 -34.68 66.21
N THR A 458 47.28 -34.49 66.57
CA THR A 458 46.78 -34.76 67.92
C THR A 458 46.80 -36.25 68.32
N ALA A 459 46.85 -37.16 67.38
CA ALA A 459 46.94 -38.61 67.66
C ALA A 459 48.37 -39.10 67.82
N SER A 460 49.35 -38.29 67.42
CA SER A 460 50.79 -38.70 67.43
C SER A 460 51.68 -38.03 68.48
N VAL A 461 51.13 -37.03 69.27
CA VAL A 461 51.93 -36.31 70.31
C VAL A 461 50.98 -36.01 71.49
N PRO A 462 51.40 -36.23 72.75
CA PRO A 462 50.77 -35.72 73.96
C PRO A 462 50.99 -34.22 73.99
N ILE A 463 50.02 -33.40 73.55
CA ILE A 463 50.14 -31.96 73.43
C ILE A 463 49.53 -31.30 74.65
N ASP A 464 50.27 -30.34 75.25
CA ASP A 464 49.79 -29.48 76.35
C ASP A 464 48.68 -28.57 75.85
N ALA A 465 47.70 -28.27 76.70
CA ALA A 465 46.47 -27.53 76.34
C ALA A 465 46.71 -26.10 75.74
N GLY A 466 47.92 -25.55 76.01
CA GLY A 466 48.35 -24.24 75.49
C GLY A 466 48.70 -24.24 73.98
N GLU A 467 49.27 -25.34 73.47
CA GLU A 467 49.65 -25.45 72.05
C GLU A 467 48.41 -25.64 71.09
N ILE A 468 47.33 -26.22 71.63
CA ILE A 468 46.08 -26.38 70.82
C ILE A 468 45.42 -25.03 70.55
N GLU A 469 45.51 -24.10 71.51
CA GLU A 469 44.92 -22.76 71.36
C GLU A 469 45.66 -21.93 70.33
N ASP A 470 46.98 -22.03 70.21
CA ASP A 470 47.79 -21.33 69.24
C ASP A 470 47.67 -21.89 67.83
N VAL A 471 47.56 -23.19 67.66
CA VAL A 471 47.25 -23.87 66.36
C VAL A 471 45.86 -23.49 65.87
N THR A 472 44.90 -23.43 66.79
CA THR A 472 43.49 -23.06 66.44
C THR A 472 43.45 -21.58 66.06
N LYS A 473 44.17 -20.67 66.71
CA LYS A 473 44.28 -19.28 66.35
C LYS A 473 44.95 -19.07 64.98
N ALA A 474 46.04 -19.83 64.72
CA ALA A 474 46.72 -19.80 63.41
C ALA A 474 45.85 -20.28 62.25
N VAL A 475 45.05 -21.33 62.44
CA VAL A 475 44.11 -21.83 61.44
C VAL A 475 42.95 -20.86 61.20
N VAL A 476 42.43 -20.21 62.28
CA VAL A 476 41.38 -19.19 62.17
C VAL A 476 41.91 -17.91 61.48
N ALA A 477 43.20 -17.54 61.76
CA ALA A 477 43.82 -16.40 61.08
C ALA A 477 44.00 -16.67 59.56
N SER A 478 44.50 -17.85 59.19
CA SER A 478 44.65 -18.24 57.76
C SER A 478 43.35 -18.33 57.00
N VAL A 479 42.24 -18.71 57.66
CA VAL A 479 40.91 -18.71 57.06
C VAL A 479 40.33 -17.29 56.93
N LYS A 480 40.77 -16.34 57.80
CA LYS A 480 40.33 -14.93 57.69
C LYS A 480 41.08 -14.11 56.64
N GLU A 481 42.32 -14.46 56.31
CA GLU A 481 43.07 -13.80 55.23
C GLU A 481 42.61 -14.22 53.82
N ASP A 482 41.90 -15.37 53.67
CA ASP A 482 41.39 -15.90 52.38
C ASP A 482 39.90 -15.53 52.12
N ILE A 483 39.26 -14.76 53.02
CA ILE A 483 37.89 -14.19 52.83
C ILE A 483 37.99 -12.73 52.40
#